data_f631eb2074c4165ccaeaa117b85ab2e6
#
_entry.id   f631eb2074c4165ccaeaa117b85ab2e6
#
_cell.length_a   1.000
_cell.length_b   1.000
_cell.length_c   1.000
_cell.angle_alpha   90.00
_cell.angle_beta   90.00
_cell.angle_gamma   90.00
#
_symmetry.space_group_name_H-M   'P 1'
#
loop_
_entity.id
_entity.type
_entity.pdbx_description
1 polymer ?
#
loop_
_entity_poly.entity_id
_entity_poly.type
_entity_poly.pdbx_seq_one_letter_code
_entity_poly.pdbx_strand_id
1 'polypeptide(L)'
;MKKLAILMMLMICSNSFSQKKELRQINKLISESFFTEAESSLEAISALVEVSDDKIKAQYYFYLAKVSNELEKFNDAISAYDNLKSINDSAYSTIIKSEFDFLYSQIETSIINSAVEDNRNSNYSVASDKLLMAYKMNEEKNKDYLYYAAGSAVNSKEYEKALDYYVELKENNYTGVIDEYYITNNETGEEEKVSETEFDLLKSSKDYSNPRVGQTESRYPEIVKNIALIYVQQGKNDIAIEAIKEARSIQPDDTSLILNEADLYIRISNNSDDESERDLYRKKFKELMELAITKDPENGILYYNLGVISSEQGENDSALEYYKKAIEFKPDYVDAYLNLVAVILDGEQSIVDEMNNLGTSKKDNIRYDELKVERENLYKECIPFLEKLIEVSPTNIDALNTLKNIYGVLGENEKFKDISAKINEIQG
;
A
#
# COMPACT_ATOMS: atom_id res chain seq x y z
N MET A 1 39.90 33.40 50.30
CA MET A 1 39.30 33.45 48.95
C MET A 1 40.28 33.05 47.83
N LYS A 2 41.46 33.67 47.68
CA LYS A 2 42.46 33.30 46.61
C LYS A 2 42.91 31.82 46.66
N LYS A 3 43.15 31.22 47.86
CA LYS A 3 43.54 29.81 47.95
C LYS A 3 42.41 28.82 47.60
N LEU A 4 41.15 29.17 47.87
CA LEU A 4 39.98 28.37 47.51
C LEU A 4 39.75 28.41 46.01
N ALA A 5 39.94 29.60 45.37
CA ALA A 5 39.84 29.77 43.93
C ALA A 5 40.94 29.01 43.18
N ILE A 6 42.16 28.96 43.73
CA ILE A 6 43.30 28.18 43.16
C ILE A 6 43.03 26.69 43.29
N LEU A 7 42.47 26.25 44.45
CA LEU A 7 42.12 24.83 44.65
C LEU A 7 40.97 24.36 43.71
N MET A 8 39.95 25.21 43.55
CA MET A 8 38.89 24.96 42.51
C MET A 8 39.46 24.95 41.11
N MET A 9 40.35 25.87 40.75
CA MET A 9 40.98 25.91 39.44
C MET A 9 41.88 24.67 39.18
N LEU A 10 42.59 24.18 40.18
CA LEU A 10 43.37 22.93 40.11
C LEU A 10 42.49 21.69 40.00
N MET A 11 41.34 21.63 40.68
CA MET A 11 40.36 20.55 40.51
C MET A 11 39.73 20.55 39.12
N ILE A 12 39.40 21.71 38.57
CA ILE A 12 38.85 21.84 37.22
C ILE A 12 39.90 21.42 36.17
N CYS A 13 41.15 21.84 36.33
CA CYS A 13 42.23 21.43 35.43
C CYS A 13 42.56 19.93 35.48
N SER A 14 42.52 19.30 36.67
CA SER A 14 42.75 17.84 36.80
C SER A 14 41.59 17.04 36.20
N ASN A 15 40.37 17.49 36.39
CA ASN A 15 39.17 16.85 35.79
C ASN A 15 39.17 16.93 34.26
N SER A 16 39.49 18.09 33.68
CA SER A 16 39.50 18.23 32.20
C SER A 16 40.63 17.44 31.52
N PHE A 17 41.76 17.17 32.24
CA PHE A 17 42.81 16.29 31.74
C PHE A 17 42.40 14.81 31.75
N SER A 18 41.63 14.39 32.77
CA SER A 18 41.05 13.05 32.87
C SER A 18 40.05 12.83 31.74
N GLN A 19 39.10 13.74 31.55
CA GLN A 19 38.06 13.65 30.53
C GLN A 19 38.59 13.52 29.09
N LYS A 20 39.64 14.31 28.76
CA LYS A 20 40.32 14.19 27.45
C LYS A 20 40.96 12.85 27.22
N LYS A 21 41.49 12.21 28.29
CA LYS A 21 42.02 10.87 28.19
C LYS A 21 40.92 9.85 27.97
N GLU A 22 39.83 9.95 28.74
CA GLU A 22 38.66 9.07 28.59
C GLU A 22 38.03 9.17 27.19
N LEU A 23 37.80 10.40 26.68
CA LEU A 23 37.27 10.60 25.33
C LEU A 23 38.17 10.03 24.21
N ARG A 24 39.52 10.03 24.42
CA ARG A 24 40.42 9.35 23.47
C ARG A 24 40.29 7.84 23.54
N GLN A 25 40.06 7.28 24.70
CA GLN A 25 39.83 5.84 24.86
C GLN A 25 38.49 5.44 24.26
N ILE A 26 37.45 6.23 24.47
CA ILE A 26 36.11 6.06 23.83
C ILE A 26 36.22 6.07 22.29
N ASN A 27 36.96 7.04 21.74
CA ASN A 27 37.21 7.09 20.30
C ASN A 27 37.91 5.82 19.77
N LYS A 28 38.83 5.27 20.54
CA LYS A 28 39.48 4.01 20.18
C LYS A 28 38.48 2.85 20.18
N LEU A 29 37.62 2.74 21.20
CA LEU A 29 36.58 1.72 21.27
C LEU A 29 35.62 1.82 20.06
N ILE A 30 35.20 3.06 19.69
CA ILE A 30 34.38 3.31 18.52
C ILE A 30 35.10 2.84 17.25
N SER A 31 36.38 3.18 17.08
CA SER A 31 37.15 2.78 15.89
C SER A 31 37.36 1.27 15.78
N GLU A 32 37.30 0.56 16.88
CA GLU A 32 37.39 -0.91 16.99
C GLU A 32 36.00 -1.58 17.03
N SER A 33 34.91 -0.82 16.89
CA SER A 33 33.50 -1.28 16.91
C SER A 33 33.05 -1.89 18.23
N PHE A 34 33.70 -1.54 19.35
CA PHE A 34 33.28 -1.93 20.70
C PHE A 34 32.27 -0.94 21.28
N PHE A 35 31.07 -0.91 20.69
CA PHE A 35 30.07 0.13 20.97
C PHE A 35 29.47 0.02 22.38
N THR A 36 29.24 -1.17 22.89
CA THR A 36 28.72 -1.39 24.26
C THR A 36 29.69 -0.89 25.33
N GLU A 37 30.98 -1.14 25.15
CA GLU A 37 32.04 -0.67 26.05
C GLU A 37 32.23 0.85 25.92
N ALA A 38 32.07 1.39 24.70
CA ALA A 38 32.10 2.83 24.46
C ALA A 38 30.95 3.53 25.17
N GLU A 39 29.71 2.95 25.09
CA GLU A 39 28.52 3.46 25.80
C GLU A 39 28.76 3.49 27.31
N SER A 40 29.19 2.38 27.92
CA SER A 40 29.47 2.31 29.35
C SER A 40 30.51 3.36 29.76
N SER A 41 31.51 3.62 28.92
CA SER A 41 32.54 4.62 29.18
C SER A 41 31.99 6.05 29.05
N LEU A 42 31.05 6.30 28.11
CA LEU A 42 30.34 7.59 27.96
C LEU A 42 29.45 7.85 29.19
N GLU A 43 28.68 6.86 29.62
CA GLU A 43 27.85 6.97 30.82
C GLU A 43 28.67 7.33 32.08
N ALA A 44 29.85 6.69 32.27
CA ALA A 44 30.70 6.95 33.41
C ALA A 44 31.21 8.39 33.51
N ILE A 45 31.35 9.11 32.40
CA ILE A 45 31.84 10.49 32.37
C ILE A 45 30.70 11.53 32.20
N SER A 46 29.45 11.14 32.00
CA SER A 46 28.34 12.01 31.68
C SER A 46 28.17 13.21 32.62
N ALA A 47 28.15 12.95 33.94
CA ALA A 47 28.01 13.98 34.96
C ALA A 47 29.18 14.97 34.98
N LEU A 48 30.39 14.54 34.58
CA LEU A 48 31.57 15.39 34.50
C LEU A 48 31.54 16.29 33.25
N VAL A 49 30.91 15.79 32.16
CA VAL A 49 30.81 16.53 30.91
C VAL A 49 29.88 17.75 31.04
N GLU A 50 28.81 17.66 31.82
CA GLU A 50 27.87 18.76 31.99
C GLU A 50 28.51 20.06 32.49
N VAL A 51 29.54 19.93 33.31
CA VAL A 51 30.29 21.07 33.88
C VAL A 51 31.59 21.40 33.11
N SER A 52 31.79 20.76 31.96
CA SER A 52 33.00 20.91 31.14
C SER A 52 32.88 22.07 30.12
N ASP A 53 34.03 22.37 29.48
CA ASP A 53 34.02 23.33 28.36
C ASP A 53 33.30 22.78 27.12
N ASP A 54 32.89 23.67 26.23
CA ASP A 54 32.12 23.32 25.00
C ASP A 54 32.86 22.34 24.07
N LYS A 55 34.21 22.33 24.07
CA LYS A 55 34.99 21.40 23.25
C LYS A 55 34.88 19.97 23.76
N ILE A 56 34.84 19.80 25.06
CA ILE A 56 34.66 18.47 25.69
C ILE A 56 33.20 18.02 25.47
N LYS A 57 32.22 18.91 25.68
CA LYS A 57 30.79 18.65 25.43
C LYS A 57 30.53 18.24 23.97
N ALA A 58 31.09 19.01 23.02
CA ALA A 58 30.94 18.69 21.61
C ALA A 58 31.49 17.32 21.23
N GLN A 59 32.68 16.98 21.78
CA GLN A 59 33.28 15.67 21.51
C GLN A 59 32.51 14.53 22.18
N TYR A 60 31.99 14.73 23.37
CA TYR A 60 31.14 13.77 24.07
C TYR A 60 29.83 13.49 23.31
N TYR A 61 29.08 14.52 22.98
CA TYR A 61 27.80 14.35 22.29
C TYR A 61 27.98 13.79 20.88
N PHE A 62 29.06 14.13 20.19
CA PHE A 62 29.40 13.53 18.91
C PHE A 62 29.62 12.02 19.03
N TYR A 63 30.37 11.57 20.04
CA TYR A 63 30.60 10.14 20.28
C TYR A 63 29.33 9.44 20.77
N LEU A 64 28.57 10.09 21.64
CA LEU A 64 27.32 9.54 22.15
C LEU A 64 26.33 9.33 20.99
N ALA A 65 26.18 10.30 20.10
CA ALA A 65 25.32 10.16 18.92
C ALA A 65 25.76 8.99 18.03
N LYS A 66 27.05 8.85 17.75
CA LYS A 66 27.59 7.71 16.97
C LYS A 66 27.34 6.37 17.63
N VAL A 67 27.66 6.25 18.91
CA VAL A 67 27.51 4.99 19.66
C VAL A 67 26.05 4.59 19.80
N SER A 68 25.17 5.54 20.14
CA SER A 68 23.74 5.29 20.26
C SER A 68 23.13 4.89 18.94
N ASN A 69 23.58 5.47 17.81
CA ASN A 69 23.15 5.08 16.47
C ASN A 69 23.52 3.63 16.14
N GLU A 70 24.76 3.22 16.40
CA GLU A 70 25.23 1.85 16.16
C GLU A 70 24.55 0.81 17.06
N LEU A 71 24.11 1.22 18.25
CA LEU A 71 23.34 0.39 19.18
C LEU A 71 21.80 0.46 18.95
N GLU A 72 21.36 1.10 17.88
CA GLU A 72 19.94 1.34 17.55
C GLU A 72 19.13 2.05 18.66
N LYS A 73 19.79 2.79 19.54
CA LYS A 73 19.20 3.66 20.55
C LYS A 73 18.89 5.03 19.93
N PHE A 74 18.00 5.05 18.95
CA PHE A 74 17.81 6.21 18.07
C PHE A 74 17.36 7.48 18.78
N ASN A 75 16.52 7.38 19.84
CA ASN A 75 16.15 8.55 20.64
C ASN A 75 17.37 9.21 21.28
N ASP A 76 18.30 8.39 21.80
CA ASP A 76 19.53 8.89 22.43
C ASP A 76 20.47 9.47 21.37
N ALA A 77 20.54 8.84 20.20
CA ALA A 77 21.34 9.34 19.07
C ALA A 77 20.86 10.71 18.59
N ILE A 78 19.53 10.90 18.40
CA ILE A 78 18.92 12.16 18.00
C ILE A 78 19.16 13.22 19.10
N SER A 79 18.88 12.87 20.36
CA SER A 79 19.08 13.79 21.50
C SER A 79 20.55 14.23 21.65
N ALA A 80 21.48 13.32 21.44
CA ALA A 80 22.91 13.63 21.46
C ALA A 80 23.33 14.51 20.30
N TYR A 81 22.78 14.28 19.09
CA TYR A 81 23.01 15.13 17.94
C TYR A 81 22.43 16.56 18.15
N ASP A 82 21.23 16.70 18.71
CA ASP A 82 20.61 17.99 19.00
C ASP A 82 21.40 18.76 20.07
N ASN A 83 21.89 18.07 21.11
CA ASN A 83 22.78 18.65 22.09
C ASN A 83 24.11 19.13 21.44
N LEU A 84 24.70 18.33 20.53
CA LEU A 84 25.86 18.73 19.77
C LEU A 84 25.56 19.99 18.92
N LYS A 85 24.46 20.01 18.20
CA LYS A 85 24.01 21.13 17.36
C LYS A 85 23.79 22.42 18.15
N SER A 86 23.40 22.32 19.42
CA SER A 86 23.20 23.49 20.31
C SER A 86 24.51 24.17 20.72
N ILE A 87 25.65 23.49 20.59
CA ILE A 87 26.96 24.03 20.93
C ILE A 87 27.50 24.86 19.77
N ASN A 88 28.15 26.01 20.11
CA ASN A 88 28.78 26.85 19.09
C ASN A 88 29.83 26.07 18.28
N ASP A 89 29.76 26.14 16.96
CA ASP A 89 30.63 25.41 16.02
C ASP A 89 32.13 25.74 16.16
N SER A 90 32.47 26.86 16.78
CA SER A 90 33.86 27.22 17.13
C SER A 90 34.48 26.23 18.13
N ALA A 91 33.66 25.50 18.87
CA ALA A 91 34.06 24.44 19.76
C ALA A 91 34.34 23.09 19.07
N TYR A 92 33.88 22.92 17.85
CA TYR A 92 34.01 21.68 17.10
C TYR A 92 35.47 21.40 16.69
N SER A 93 35.88 20.17 16.88
CA SER A 93 37.14 19.67 16.30
C SER A 93 37.05 19.58 14.78
N THR A 94 38.18 19.45 14.11
CA THR A 94 38.20 19.24 12.63
C THR A 94 37.39 18.02 12.23
N ILE A 95 37.44 16.94 13.02
CA ILE A 95 36.66 15.71 12.74
C ILE A 95 35.17 15.98 12.87
N ILE A 96 34.72 16.65 13.93
CA ILE A 96 33.30 16.97 14.11
C ILE A 96 32.81 17.83 12.95
N LYS A 97 33.56 18.86 12.55
CA LYS A 97 33.20 19.72 11.41
C LYS A 97 33.06 18.97 10.10
N SER A 98 33.92 17.98 9.86
CA SER A 98 33.89 17.20 8.62
C SER A 98 32.79 16.13 8.61
N GLU A 99 32.34 15.64 9.76
CA GLU A 99 31.38 14.55 9.88
C GLU A 99 29.99 14.99 10.38
N PHE A 100 29.82 16.27 10.73
CA PHE A 100 28.59 16.74 11.38
C PHE A 100 27.34 16.51 10.54
N ASP A 101 27.35 16.97 9.28
CA ASP A 101 26.21 16.77 8.38
C ASP A 101 26.03 15.29 7.98
N PHE A 102 27.14 14.57 7.87
CA PHE A 102 27.13 13.14 7.58
C PHE A 102 26.54 12.32 8.74
N LEU A 103 26.85 12.68 9.99
CA LEU A 103 26.28 12.02 11.16
C LEU A 103 24.76 12.12 11.20
N TYR A 104 24.20 13.29 10.86
CA TYR A 104 22.76 13.47 10.76
C TYR A 104 22.14 12.50 9.74
N SER A 105 22.70 12.47 8.53
CA SER A 105 22.23 11.57 7.46
C SER A 105 22.44 10.09 7.81
N GLN A 106 23.48 9.76 8.56
CA GLN A 106 23.69 8.38 9.04
C GLN A 106 22.60 7.96 10.03
N ILE A 107 22.26 8.80 11.01
CA ILE A 107 21.20 8.50 11.99
C ILE A 107 19.88 8.30 11.27
N GLU A 108 19.52 9.23 10.38
CA GLU A 108 18.30 9.12 9.58
C GLU A 108 18.25 7.82 8.78
N THR A 109 19.33 7.48 8.07
CA THR A 109 19.42 6.26 7.26
C THR A 109 19.33 5.00 8.14
N SER A 110 19.97 4.99 9.31
CA SER A 110 19.91 3.87 10.24
C SER A 110 18.49 3.64 10.76
N ILE A 111 17.78 4.70 11.13
CA ILE A 111 16.38 4.64 11.56
C ILE A 111 15.51 4.04 10.46
N ILE A 112 15.65 4.54 9.21
CA ILE A 112 14.86 4.07 8.07
C ILE A 112 15.14 2.59 7.78
N ASN A 113 16.41 2.19 7.74
CA ASN A 113 16.78 0.80 7.48
C ASN A 113 16.23 -0.14 8.55
N SER A 114 16.33 0.26 9.82
CA SER A 114 15.78 -0.50 10.94
C SER A 114 14.25 -0.58 10.88
N ALA A 115 13.56 0.50 10.49
CA ALA A 115 12.11 0.49 10.28
C ALA A 115 11.68 -0.41 9.11
N VAL A 116 12.45 -0.43 8.02
CA VAL A 116 12.19 -1.34 6.88
C VAL A 116 12.34 -2.80 7.31
N GLU A 117 13.34 -3.12 8.12
CA GLU A 117 13.53 -4.46 8.65
C GLU A 117 12.38 -4.87 9.59
N ASP A 118 11.94 -3.97 10.47
CA ASP A 118 10.76 -4.20 11.31
C ASP A 118 9.50 -4.46 10.48
N ASN A 119 9.26 -3.69 9.41
CA ASN A 119 8.14 -3.94 8.51
C ASN A 119 8.23 -5.32 7.84
N ARG A 120 9.41 -5.75 7.39
CA ARG A 120 9.62 -7.10 6.81
C ARG A 120 9.32 -8.21 7.81
N ASN A 121 9.65 -7.96 9.07
CA ASN A 121 9.40 -8.90 10.17
C ASN A 121 7.98 -8.77 10.76
N SER A 122 7.10 -7.97 10.16
CA SER A 122 5.74 -7.69 10.61
C SER A 122 5.66 -7.00 11.99
N ASN A 123 6.73 -6.35 12.43
CA ASN A 123 6.80 -5.52 13.64
C ASN A 123 6.25 -4.10 13.33
N TYR A 124 5.06 -4.02 12.77
CA TYR A 124 4.52 -2.80 12.17
C TYR A 124 4.41 -1.61 13.14
N SER A 125 4.06 -1.84 14.41
CA SER A 125 3.99 -0.77 15.43
C SER A 125 5.36 -0.13 15.65
N VAL A 126 6.41 -0.93 15.80
CA VAL A 126 7.80 -0.46 15.98
C VAL A 126 8.30 0.27 14.73
N ALA A 127 8.01 -0.29 13.54
CA ALA A 127 8.34 0.35 12.27
C ALA A 127 7.68 1.73 12.14
N SER A 128 6.38 1.84 12.51
CA SER A 128 5.64 3.10 12.51
C SER A 128 6.31 4.16 13.41
N ASP A 129 6.75 3.76 14.63
CA ASP A 129 7.42 4.67 15.54
C ASP A 129 8.78 5.16 15.01
N LYS A 130 9.56 4.25 14.42
CA LYS A 130 10.85 4.60 13.81
C LYS A 130 10.68 5.52 12.59
N LEU A 131 9.70 5.27 11.73
CA LEU A 131 9.39 6.13 10.59
C LEU A 131 8.93 7.52 11.04
N LEU A 132 8.14 7.60 12.13
CA LEU A 132 7.80 8.88 12.74
C LEU A 132 9.04 9.62 13.25
N MET A 133 10.00 8.92 13.88
CA MET A 133 11.28 9.54 14.29
C MET A 133 12.01 10.14 13.08
N ALA A 134 12.13 9.40 11.98
CA ALA A 134 12.76 9.91 10.75
C ALA A 134 12.01 11.12 10.18
N TYR A 135 10.67 11.11 10.19
CA TYR A 135 9.86 12.28 9.82
C TYR A 135 10.17 13.48 10.70
N LYS A 136 10.19 13.32 12.04
CA LYS A 136 10.45 14.40 13.01
C LYS A 136 11.85 14.99 12.92
N MET A 137 12.82 14.29 12.37
CA MET A 137 14.16 14.85 12.11
C MET A 137 14.10 16.01 11.12
N ASN A 138 13.23 15.95 10.10
CA ASN A 138 13.00 17.05 9.16
C ASN A 138 11.58 16.97 8.56
N GLU A 139 10.59 17.50 9.26
CA GLU A 139 9.18 17.43 8.90
C GLU A 139 8.86 17.99 7.49
N GLU A 140 9.61 18.98 7.04
CA GLU A 140 9.39 19.58 5.71
C GLU A 140 9.80 18.64 4.58
N LYS A 141 10.96 17.98 4.71
CA LYS A 141 11.53 17.12 3.67
C LYS A 141 11.06 15.66 3.76
N ASN A 142 10.74 15.21 4.96
CA ASN A 142 10.56 13.80 5.29
C ASN A 142 9.10 13.33 5.32
N LYS A 143 8.19 14.04 4.65
CA LYS A 143 6.75 13.70 4.62
C LYS A 143 6.48 12.28 4.11
N ASP A 144 7.33 11.75 3.25
CA ASP A 144 7.26 10.35 2.80
C ASP A 144 7.33 9.37 3.97
N TYR A 145 8.15 9.65 4.97
CA TYR A 145 8.26 8.76 6.14
C TYR A 145 7.01 8.82 7.02
N LEU A 146 6.34 9.97 7.12
CA LEU A 146 5.05 10.04 7.79
C LEU A 146 3.98 9.21 7.05
N TYR A 147 3.98 9.23 5.72
CA TYR A 147 3.10 8.39 4.91
C TYR A 147 3.36 6.90 5.15
N TYR A 148 4.61 6.46 5.17
CA TYR A 148 4.94 5.07 5.48
C TYR A 148 4.68 4.70 6.94
N ALA A 149 4.85 5.66 7.88
CA ALA A 149 4.48 5.48 9.29
C ALA A 149 2.98 5.23 9.44
N ALA A 150 2.15 5.99 8.72
CA ALA A 150 0.69 5.80 8.70
C ALA A 150 0.31 4.41 8.17
N GLY A 151 0.91 3.95 7.07
CA GLY A 151 0.68 2.62 6.52
C GLY A 151 1.07 1.50 7.51
N SER A 152 2.22 1.64 8.18
CA SER A 152 2.64 0.69 9.22
C SER A 152 1.70 0.70 10.41
N ALA A 153 1.17 1.86 10.83
CA ALA A 153 0.18 1.97 11.90
C ALA A 153 -1.16 1.30 11.53
N VAL A 154 -1.59 1.37 10.26
CA VAL A 154 -2.75 0.61 9.75
C VAL A 154 -2.50 -0.90 9.87
N ASN A 155 -1.33 -1.36 9.46
CA ASN A 155 -0.97 -2.79 9.51
C ASN A 155 -0.88 -3.33 10.95
N SER A 156 -0.48 -2.48 11.91
CA SER A 156 -0.50 -2.82 13.34
C SER A 156 -1.88 -2.66 13.99
N LYS A 157 -2.89 -2.18 13.25
CA LYS A 157 -4.25 -1.86 13.72
C LYS A 157 -4.30 -0.69 14.74
N GLU A 158 -3.29 0.15 14.76
CA GLU A 158 -3.24 1.39 15.55
C GLU A 158 -3.95 2.52 14.77
N TYR A 159 -5.26 2.35 14.55
CA TYR A 159 -6.04 3.19 13.64
C TYR A 159 -6.11 4.67 14.03
N GLU A 160 -6.13 5.01 15.32
CA GLU A 160 -6.09 6.41 15.78
C GLU A 160 -4.77 7.08 15.38
N LYS A 161 -3.66 6.39 15.62
CA LYS A 161 -2.32 6.84 15.25
C LYS A 161 -2.17 7.01 13.74
N ALA A 162 -2.68 6.04 12.97
CA ALA A 162 -2.70 6.11 11.50
C ALA A 162 -3.52 7.31 11.01
N LEU A 163 -4.68 7.54 11.63
CA LEU A 163 -5.56 8.66 11.30
C LEU A 163 -4.86 10.01 11.51
N ASP A 164 -4.21 10.19 12.67
CA ASP A 164 -3.47 11.42 12.98
C ASP A 164 -2.41 11.71 11.90
N TYR A 165 -1.66 10.71 11.47
CA TYR A 165 -0.62 10.87 10.47
C TYR A 165 -1.19 11.18 9.07
N TYR A 166 -2.26 10.48 8.66
CA TYR A 166 -2.90 10.77 7.38
C TYR A 166 -3.57 12.13 7.35
N VAL A 167 -4.18 12.58 8.45
CA VAL A 167 -4.77 13.93 8.58
C VAL A 167 -3.68 14.99 8.47
N GLU A 168 -2.56 14.82 9.16
CA GLU A 168 -1.42 15.72 9.08
C GLU A 168 -0.88 15.82 7.64
N LEU A 169 -0.78 14.70 6.92
CA LEU A 169 -0.38 14.68 5.50
C LEU A 169 -1.39 15.41 4.61
N LYS A 170 -2.70 15.19 4.83
CA LYS A 170 -3.77 15.88 4.10
C LYS A 170 -3.73 17.39 4.32
N GLU A 171 -3.61 17.83 5.57
CA GLU A 171 -3.53 19.26 5.93
C GLU A 171 -2.29 19.95 5.35
N ASN A 172 -1.19 19.22 5.22
CA ASN A 172 0.03 19.67 4.58
C ASN A 172 0.00 19.57 3.05
N ASN A 173 -1.14 19.22 2.43
CA ASN A 173 -1.30 19.03 0.98
C ASN A 173 -0.22 18.09 0.38
N TYR A 174 0.17 17.05 1.13
CA TYR A 174 1.17 16.12 0.66
C TYR A 174 0.63 15.25 -0.48
N THR A 175 1.32 15.26 -1.60
CA THR A 175 0.97 14.47 -2.79
C THR A 175 1.89 13.28 -3.01
N GLY A 176 3.11 13.31 -2.49
CA GLY A 176 4.14 12.28 -2.73
C GLY A 176 4.52 12.12 -4.20
N VAL A 177 4.22 13.14 -5.03
CA VAL A 177 4.60 13.15 -6.45
C VAL A 177 6.10 13.35 -6.58
N ILE A 178 6.75 12.50 -7.36
CA ILE A 178 8.19 12.53 -7.63
C ILE A 178 8.39 12.63 -9.14
N ASP A 179 9.34 13.47 -9.56
CA ASP A 179 9.73 13.55 -10.95
C ASP A 179 10.47 12.27 -11.37
N GLU A 180 10.13 11.75 -12.54
CA GLU A 180 10.72 10.57 -13.15
C GLU A 180 11.39 10.96 -14.47
N TYR A 181 12.61 10.55 -14.65
CA TYR A 181 13.44 10.95 -15.78
C TYR A 181 13.58 9.79 -16.75
N TYR A 182 13.27 10.03 -18.04
CA TYR A 182 13.28 9.04 -19.10
C TYR A 182 14.10 9.54 -20.30
N ILE A 183 14.81 8.61 -20.93
CA ILE A 183 15.61 8.90 -22.10
C ILE A 183 15.65 7.68 -23.01
N THR A 184 15.70 7.87 -24.34
CA THR A 184 15.76 6.77 -25.29
C THR A 184 17.21 6.46 -25.66
N ASN A 185 17.63 5.22 -25.48
CA ASN A 185 18.93 4.73 -25.93
C ASN A 185 18.89 4.52 -27.46
N ASN A 186 19.74 5.21 -28.21
CA ASN A 186 19.73 5.19 -29.68
C ASN A 186 20.23 3.86 -30.27
N GLU A 187 20.98 3.07 -29.51
CA GLU A 187 21.48 1.76 -29.95
C GLU A 187 20.37 0.70 -29.86
N THR A 188 19.63 0.67 -28.78
CA THR A 188 18.54 -0.30 -28.55
C THR A 188 17.17 0.17 -29.04
N GLY A 189 16.98 1.49 -29.15
CA GLY A 189 15.69 2.11 -29.43
C GLY A 189 14.71 2.08 -28.24
N GLU A 190 15.14 1.62 -27.06
CA GLU A 190 14.30 1.49 -25.87
C GLU A 190 14.34 2.74 -25.01
N GLU A 191 13.20 3.08 -24.39
CA GLU A 191 13.12 4.12 -23.40
C GLU A 191 13.57 3.57 -22.04
N GLU A 192 14.53 4.23 -21.43
CA GLU A 192 15.10 3.88 -20.13
C GLU A 192 14.70 4.91 -19.08
N LYS A 193 14.32 4.45 -17.87
CA LYS A 193 14.17 5.30 -16.70
C LYS A 193 15.54 5.43 -16.03
N VAL A 194 15.98 6.66 -15.83
CA VAL A 194 17.29 7.00 -15.28
C VAL A 194 17.18 7.90 -14.05
N SER A 195 18.23 8.05 -13.27
CA SER A 195 18.30 9.03 -12.21
C SER A 195 18.40 10.46 -12.78
N GLU A 196 18.04 11.47 -11.99
CA GLU A 196 18.18 12.89 -12.37
C GLU A 196 19.61 13.21 -12.80
N THR A 197 20.61 12.72 -12.06
CA THR A 197 22.03 12.93 -12.37
C THR A 197 22.42 12.30 -13.72
N GLU A 198 21.98 11.09 -13.99
CA GLU A 198 22.21 10.41 -15.27
C GLU A 198 21.48 11.12 -16.39
N PHE A 199 20.22 11.55 -16.16
CA PHE A 199 19.46 12.31 -17.14
C PHE A 199 20.17 13.59 -17.55
N ASP A 200 20.68 14.36 -16.59
CA ASP A 200 21.43 15.58 -16.85
C ASP A 200 22.71 15.36 -17.67
N LEU A 201 23.37 14.25 -17.46
CA LEU A 201 24.54 13.83 -18.24
C LEU A 201 24.17 13.35 -19.64
N LEU A 202 23.15 12.48 -19.72
CA LEU A 202 22.82 11.77 -20.95
C LEU A 202 22.01 12.60 -21.95
N LYS A 203 21.19 13.56 -21.50
CA LYS A 203 20.36 14.41 -22.37
C LYS A 203 21.14 15.21 -23.42
N SER A 204 22.44 15.37 -23.22
CA SER A 204 23.35 16.05 -24.16
C SER A 204 24.24 15.07 -24.95
N SER A 205 24.16 13.77 -24.70
CA SER A 205 24.91 12.73 -25.41
C SER A 205 24.27 12.44 -26.77
N LYS A 206 25.09 12.07 -27.76
CA LYS A 206 24.62 11.64 -29.08
C LYS A 206 24.06 10.20 -29.08
N ASP A 207 24.37 9.45 -28.06
CA ASP A 207 23.95 8.06 -27.91
C ASP A 207 22.52 7.93 -27.37
N TYR A 208 21.93 9.05 -26.93
CA TYR A 208 20.58 9.13 -26.36
C TYR A 208 19.74 10.21 -27.05
N SER A 209 18.42 10.04 -27.02
CA SER A 209 17.42 10.95 -27.60
C SER A 209 16.15 11.00 -26.75
N ASN A 210 15.20 11.86 -27.13
CA ASN A 210 13.89 12.01 -26.53
C ASN A 210 13.91 12.14 -24.98
N PRO A 211 14.73 13.07 -24.40
CA PRO A 211 14.69 13.29 -22.97
C PRO A 211 13.32 13.82 -22.57
N ARG A 212 12.68 13.18 -21.57
CA ARG A 212 11.43 13.63 -21.02
C ARG A 212 11.38 13.45 -19.49
N VAL A 213 10.67 14.34 -18.83
CA VAL A 213 10.36 14.24 -17.41
C VAL A 213 8.90 13.86 -17.28
N GLY A 214 8.64 12.76 -16.59
CA GLY A 214 7.33 12.34 -16.15
C GLY A 214 7.15 12.61 -14.66
N GLN A 215 6.02 12.22 -14.12
CA GLN A 215 5.75 12.29 -12.68
C GLN A 215 5.05 11.00 -12.23
N THR A 216 5.32 10.59 -10.98
CA THR A 216 4.55 9.53 -10.35
C THR A 216 3.12 9.97 -10.06
N GLU A 217 2.23 9.02 -9.87
CA GLU A 217 0.86 9.34 -9.43
C GLU A 217 0.86 9.95 -8.03
N SER A 218 -0.14 10.78 -7.77
CA SER A 218 -0.36 11.39 -6.47
C SER A 218 -0.83 10.35 -5.44
N ARG A 219 -0.27 10.37 -4.24
CA ARG A 219 -0.73 9.57 -3.09
C ARG A 219 -1.92 10.18 -2.36
N TYR A 220 -2.30 11.41 -2.71
CA TYR A 220 -3.42 12.10 -2.06
C TYR A 220 -4.74 11.32 -2.08
N PRO A 221 -5.16 10.70 -3.21
CA PRO A 221 -6.36 9.87 -3.26
C PRO A 221 -6.33 8.69 -2.29
N GLU A 222 -5.16 8.05 -2.15
CA GLU A 222 -4.97 6.94 -1.20
C GLU A 222 -5.04 7.41 0.26
N ILE A 223 -4.44 8.55 0.57
CA ILE A 223 -4.48 9.15 1.90
C ILE A 223 -5.92 9.41 2.31
N VAL A 224 -6.72 10.05 1.45
CA VAL A 224 -8.14 10.35 1.71
C VAL A 224 -8.94 9.07 1.85
N LYS A 225 -8.71 8.07 1.00
CA LYS A 225 -9.32 6.74 1.11
C LYS A 225 -9.02 6.12 2.48
N ASN A 226 -7.76 6.13 2.92
CA ASN A 226 -7.38 5.52 4.19
C ASN A 226 -8.02 6.24 5.39
N ILE A 227 -8.08 7.58 5.37
CA ILE A 227 -8.83 8.38 6.35
C ILE A 227 -10.30 7.94 6.39
N ALA A 228 -10.96 7.86 5.23
CA ALA A 228 -12.35 7.47 5.14
C ALA A 228 -12.58 6.03 5.64
N LEU A 229 -11.71 5.08 5.26
CA LEU A 229 -11.82 3.69 5.71
C LEU A 229 -11.63 3.54 7.22
N ILE A 230 -10.74 4.31 7.84
CA ILE A 230 -10.56 4.32 9.30
C ILE A 230 -11.83 4.86 9.96
N TYR A 231 -12.45 5.92 9.44
CA TYR A 231 -13.73 6.40 9.98
C TYR A 231 -14.86 5.38 9.84
N VAL A 232 -14.93 4.64 8.73
CA VAL A 232 -15.88 3.51 8.59
C VAL A 232 -15.62 2.43 9.64
N GLN A 233 -14.35 2.08 9.87
CA GLN A 233 -13.98 1.10 10.90
C GLN A 233 -14.41 1.55 12.31
N GLN A 234 -14.49 2.86 12.54
CA GLN A 234 -14.98 3.47 13.79
C GLN A 234 -16.50 3.65 13.79
N GLY A 235 -17.23 3.24 12.75
CA GLY A 235 -18.67 3.46 12.60
C GLY A 235 -19.07 4.91 12.28
N LYS A 236 -18.11 5.76 11.89
CA LYS A 236 -18.31 7.19 11.57
C LYS A 236 -18.55 7.39 10.07
N ASN A 237 -19.54 6.71 9.49
CA ASN A 237 -19.80 6.67 8.06
C ASN A 237 -20.01 8.06 7.43
N ASP A 238 -20.74 8.96 8.12
CA ASP A 238 -21.01 10.30 7.60
C ASP A 238 -19.73 11.12 7.43
N ILE A 239 -18.82 11.04 8.41
CA ILE A 239 -17.52 11.73 8.34
C ILE A 239 -16.66 11.15 7.22
N ALA A 240 -16.69 9.83 7.03
CA ALA A 240 -15.97 9.16 5.94
C ALA A 240 -16.46 9.65 4.56
N ILE A 241 -17.78 9.73 4.37
CA ILE A 241 -18.39 10.21 3.13
C ILE A 241 -18.02 11.68 2.87
N GLU A 242 -18.06 12.52 3.90
CA GLU A 242 -17.69 13.93 3.76
C GLU A 242 -16.22 14.10 3.39
N ALA A 243 -15.32 13.36 4.03
CA ALA A 243 -13.89 13.44 3.75
C ALA A 243 -13.56 13.14 2.28
N ILE A 244 -14.18 12.10 1.70
CA ILE A 244 -13.91 11.74 0.30
C ILE A 244 -14.59 12.69 -0.69
N LYS A 245 -15.77 13.21 -0.36
CA LYS A 245 -16.47 14.22 -1.18
C LYS A 245 -15.72 15.54 -1.22
N GLU A 246 -15.16 15.96 -0.09
CA GLU A 246 -14.30 17.15 -0.03
C GLU A 246 -13.11 16.99 -0.99
N ALA A 247 -12.41 15.86 -0.94
CA ALA A 247 -11.30 15.59 -1.84
C ALA A 247 -11.73 15.60 -3.32
N ARG A 248 -12.87 14.99 -3.65
CA ARG A 248 -13.43 15.03 -5.01
C ARG A 248 -13.83 16.44 -5.45
N SER A 249 -14.26 17.31 -4.53
CA SER A 249 -14.56 18.70 -4.87
C SER A 249 -13.32 19.48 -5.33
N ILE A 250 -12.16 19.10 -4.83
CA ILE A 250 -10.86 19.70 -5.18
C ILE A 250 -10.31 19.09 -6.48
N GLN A 251 -10.49 17.78 -6.67
CA GLN A 251 -10.01 17.01 -7.83
C GLN A 251 -11.15 16.20 -8.47
N PRO A 252 -12.11 16.86 -9.14
CA PRO A 252 -13.34 16.21 -9.63
C PRO A 252 -13.12 15.18 -10.74
N ASP A 253 -12.02 15.32 -11.49
CA ASP A 253 -11.66 14.44 -12.60
C ASP A 253 -10.72 13.30 -12.20
N ASP A 254 -10.31 13.23 -10.94
CA ASP A 254 -9.47 12.15 -10.43
C ASP A 254 -10.27 10.85 -10.33
N THR A 255 -9.99 9.93 -11.25
CA THR A 255 -10.68 8.64 -11.32
C THR A 255 -10.46 7.81 -10.06
N SER A 256 -9.29 7.92 -9.42
CA SER A 256 -8.99 7.20 -8.19
C SER A 256 -9.89 7.65 -7.03
N LEU A 257 -10.20 8.94 -6.93
CA LEU A 257 -11.15 9.45 -5.94
C LEU A 257 -12.59 9.01 -6.22
N ILE A 258 -13.00 8.93 -7.51
CA ILE A 258 -14.29 8.38 -7.90
C ILE A 258 -14.41 6.92 -7.46
N LEU A 259 -13.40 6.12 -7.74
CA LEU A 259 -13.36 4.70 -7.36
C LEU A 259 -13.29 4.50 -5.86
N ASN A 260 -12.54 5.35 -5.16
CA ASN A 260 -12.45 5.31 -3.69
C ASN A 260 -13.78 5.66 -3.02
N GLU A 261 -14.54 6.64 -3.56
CA GLU A 261 -15.88 6.94 -3.05
C GLU A 261 -16.85 5.78 -3.32
N ALA A 262 -16.74 5.15 -4.46
CA ALA A 262 -17.54 3.97 -4.77
C ALA A 262 -17.21 2.80 -3.82
N ASP A 263 -15.91 2.50 -3.61
CA ASP A 263 -15.47 1.49 -2.64
C ASP A 263 -15.99 1.78 -1.21
N LEU A 264 -16.01 3.05 -0.82
CA LEU A 264 -16.58 3.46 0.46
C LEU A 264 -18.08 3.11 0.55
N TYR A 265 -18.87 3.46 -0.47
CA TYR A 265 -20.31 3.19 -0.46
C TYR A 265 -20.61 1.69 -0.45
N ILE A 266 -19.88 0.86 -1.18
CA ILE A 266 -20.12 -0.58 -1.17
C ILE A 266 -19.73 -1.21 0.18
N ARG A 267 -18.67 -0.70 0.84
CA ARG A 267 -18.28 -1.15 2.19
C ARG A 267 -19.34 -0.78 3.24
N ILE A 268 -19.88 0.43 3.20
CA ILE A 268 -20.97 0.85 4.11
C ILE A 268 -22.19 -0.02 3.86
N SER A 269 -22.57 -0.23 2.59
CA SER A 269 -23.69 -1.10 2.22
C SER A 269 -23.52 -2.51 2.78
N ASN A 270 -22.35 -3.13 2.60
CA ASN A 270 -22.10 -4.50 3.06
C ASN A 270 -22.05 -4.65 4.59
N ASN A 271 -21.81 -3.55 5.31
CA ASN A 271 -21.79 -3.52 6.79
C ASN A 271 -23.12 -3.07 7.41
N SER A 272 -24.09 -2.62 6.60
CA SER A 272 -25.39 -2.17 7.11
C SER A 272 -26.37 -3.34 7.27
N ASP A 273 -27.08 -3.36 8.38
CA ASP A 273 -28.21 -4.28 8.61
C ASP A 273 -29.53 -3.74 8.02
N ASP A 274 -29.60 -2.45 7.67
CA ASP A 274 -30.77 -1.82 7.06
C ASP A 274 -30.79 -2.02 5.55
N GLU A 275 -31.82 -2.68 5.05
CA GLU A 275 -32.00 -2.98 3.62
C GLU A 275 -32.13 -1.68 2.79
N SER A 276 -32.85 -0.69 3.29
CA SER A 276 -33.02 0.59 2.60
C SER A 276 -31.70 1.35 2.49
N GLU A 277 -30.86 1.25 3.51
CA GLU A 277 -29.52 1.84 3.52
C GLU A 277 -28.61 1.10 2.53
N ARG A 278 -28.65 -0.24 2.54
CA ARG A 278 -27.89 -1.05 1.54
C ARG A 278 -28.22 -0.65 0.11
N ASP A 279 -29.50 -0.57 -0.21
CA ASP A 279 -29.95 -0.22 -1.56
C ASP A 279 -29.54 1.20 -1.96
N LEU A 280 -29.64 2.16 -1.02
CA LEU A 280 -29.20 3.53 -1.24
C LEU A 280 -27.71 3.60 -1.61
N TYR A 281 -26.85 2.89 -0.86
CA TYR A 281 -25.41 2.94 -1.12
C TYR A 281 -25.00 2.09 -2.33
N ARG A 282 -25.69 1.00 -2.64
CA ARG A 282 -25.51 0.26 -3.89
C ARG A 282 -25.83 1.11 -5.11
N LYS A 283 -26.91 1.88 -5.05
CA LYS A 283 -27.27 2.83 -6.11
C LYS A 283 -26.19 3.90 -6.31
N LYS A 284 -25.68 4.48 -5.23
CA LYS A 284 -24.58 5.45 -5.31
C LYS A 284 -23.30 4.84 -5.87
N PHE A 285 -22.98 3.60 -5.49
CA PHE A 285 -21.88 2.85 -6.08
C PHE A 285 -22.05 2.71 -7.60
N LYS A 286 -23.23 2.30 -8.06
CA LYS A 286 -23.54 2.12 -9.49
C LYS A 286 -23.37 3.44 -10.25
N GLU A 287 -23.91 4.54 -9.75
CA GLU A 287 -23.76 5.88 -10.33
C GLU A 287 -22.28 6.30 -10.48
N LEU A 288 -21.44 5.99 -9.49
CA LEU A 288 -20.01 6.29 -9.54
C LEU A 288 -19.23 5.38 -10.49
N MET A 289 -19.59 4.10 -10.58
CA MET A 289 -18.99 3.18 -11.55
C MET A 289 -19.33 3.60 -12.99
N GLU A 290 -20.58 4.01 -13.25
CA GLU A 290 -21.00 4.56 -14.53
C GLU A 290 -20.23 5.85 -14.87
N LEU A 291 -20.02 6.73 -13.89
CA LEU A 291 -19.18 7.91 -14.07
C LEU A 291 -17.71 7.52 -14.38
N ALA A 292 -17.15 6.54 -13.69
CA ALA A 292 -15.79 6.05 -13.95
C ALA A 292 -15.66 5.48 -15.37
N ILE A 293 -16.66 4.74 -15.85
CA ILE A 293 -16.71 4.23 -17.23
C ILE A 293 -16.68 5.37 -18.26
N THR A 294 -17.30 6.53 -17.99
CA THR A 294 -17.19 7.67 -18.91
C THR A 294 -15.76 8.19 -19.07
N LYS A 295 -14.89 7.95 -18.09
CA LYS A 295 -13.48 8.35 -18.09
C LYS A 295 -12.58 7.25 -18.66
N ASP A 296 -12.91 5.99 -18.43
CA ASP A 296 -12.16 4.82 -18.89
C ASP A 296 -13.13 3.75 -19.44
N PRO A 297 -13.65 3.94 -20.69
CA PRO A 297 -14.70 3.11 -21.25
C PRO A 297 -14.28 1.69 -21.63
N GLU A 298 -12.99 1.40 -21.69
CA GLU A 298 -12.46 0.08 -22.03
C GLU A 298 -11.97 -0.71 -20.79
N ASN A 299 -12.26 -0.20 -19.59
CA ASN A 299 -11.86 -0.85 -18.34
C ASN A 299 -12.81 -1.99 -17.95
N GLY A 300 -12.47 -3.22 -18.30
CA GLY A 300 -13.28 -4.41 -18.00
C GLY A 300 -13.57 -4.62 -16.52
N ILE A 301 -12.73 -4.10 -15.60
CA ILE A 301 -12.96 -4.24 -14.15
C ILE A 301 -14.16 -3.41 -13.69
N LEU A 302 -14.37 -2.23 -14.26
CA LEU A 302 -15.52 -1.38 -13.92
C LEU A 302 -16.83 -2.07 -14.30
N TYR A 303 -16.89 -2.67 -15.49
CA TYR A 303 -18.03 -3.45 -15.94
C TYR A 303 -18.26 -4.69 -15.09
N TYR A 304 -17.21 -5.41 -14.72
CA TYR A 304 -17.31 -6.54 -13.79
C TYR A 304 -17.97 -6.14 -12.46
N ASN A 305 -17.52 -5.05 -11.86
CA ASN A 305 -18.07 -4.55 -10.60
C ASN A 305 -19.56 -4.15 -10.72
N LEU A 306 -19.96 -3.54 -11.83
CA LEU A 306 -21.38 -3.28 -12.12
C LEU A 306 -22.17 -4.58 -12.30
N GLY A 307 -21.59 -5.57 -12.95
CA GLY A 307 -22.18 -6.89 -13.12
C GLY A 307 -22.48 -7.57 -11.78
N VAL A 308 -21.51 -7.51 -10.84
CA VAL A 308 -21.68 -8.06 -9.48
C VAL A 308 -22.84 -7.40 -8.75
N ILE A 309 -22.89 -6.08 -8.71
CA ILE A 309 -23.96 -5.34 -8.02
C ILE A 309 -25.33 -5.57 -8.67
N SER A 310 -25.39 -5.59 -10.00
CA SER A 310 -26.64 -5.87 -10.72
C SER A 310 -27.14 -7.28 -10.44
N SER A 311 -26.24 -8.26 -10.39
CA SER A 311 -26.59 -9.66 -10.03
C SER A 311 -27.10 -9.77 -8.58
N GLU A 312 -26.45 -9.11 -7.62
CA GLU A 312 -26.90 -9.08 -6.22
C GLU A 312 -28.26 -8.40 -6.03
N GLN A 313 -28.64 -7.48 -6.93
CA GLN A 313 -29.93 -6.82 -6.95
C GLN A 313 -31.00 -7.62 -7.72
N GLY A 314 -30.64 -8.77 -8.30
CA GLY A 314 -31.54 -9.57 -9.15
C GLY A 314 -31.80 -8.97 -10.53
N GLU A 315 -31.01 -7.97 -10.96
CA GLU A 315 -31.06 -7.35 -12.28
C GLU A 315 -30.28 -8.21 -13.29
N ASN A 316 -30.69 -9.47 -13.50
CA ASN A 316 -29.92 -10.48 -14.23
C ASN A 316 -29.57 -10.05 -15.66
N ASP A 317 -30.50 -9.39 -16.38
CA ASP A 317 -30.24 -8.91 -17.75
C ASP A 317 -29.11 -7.88 -17.79
N SER A 318 -29.11 -6.91 -16.84
CA SER A 318 -28.05 -5.92 -16.71
C SER A 318 -26.72 -6.57 -16.32
N ALA A 319 -26.74 -7.54 -15.40
CA ALA A 319 -25.55 -8.26 -14.98
C ALA A 319 -24.89 -9.01 -16.15
N LEU A 320 -25.68 -9.69 -16.98
CA LEU A 320 -25.19 -10.38 -18.18
C LEU A 320 -24.54 -9.42 -19.18
N GLU A 321 -25.15 -8.26 -19.43
CA GLU A 321 -24.58 -7.25 -20.32
C GLU A 321 -23.24 -6.71 -19.78
N TYR A 322 -23.17 -6.41 -18.49
CA TYR A 322 -21.95 -5.92 -17.86
C TYR A 322 -20.84 -6.97 -17.84
N TYR A 323 -21.12 -8.24 -17.52
CA TYR A 323 -20.12 -9.30 -17.59
C TYR A 323 -19.63 -9.57 -19.01
N LYS A 324 -20.51 -9.50 -20.02
CA LYS A 324 -20.11 -9.60 -21.44
C LYS A 324 -19.13 -8.48 -21.81
N LYS A 325 -19.38 -7.23 -21.40
CA LYS A 325 -18.43 -6.13 -21.60
C LYS A 325 -17.13 -6.32 -20.81
N ALA A 326 -17.21 -6.84 -19.60
CA ALA A 326 -16.02 -7.12 -18.79
C ALA A 326 -15.07 -8.08 -19.51
N ILE A 327 -15.56 -9.18 -20.08
CA ILE A 327 -14.75 -10.14 -20.86
C ILE A 327 -14.37 -9.63 -22.25
N GLU A 328 -15.13 -8.72 -22.84
CA GLU A 328 -14.77 -8.05 -24.10
C GLU A 328 -13.50 -7.20 -23.93
N PHE A 329 -13.46 -6.36 -22.89
CA PHE A 329 -12.33 -5.47 -22.60
C PHE A 329 -11.19 -6.16 -21.83
N LYS A 330 -11.49 -7.24 -21.09
CA LYS A 330 -10.49 -8.04 -20.36
C LYS A 330 -10.75 -9.53 -20.60
N PRO A 331 -10.28 -10.09 -21.75
CA PRO A 331 -10.57 -11.45 -22.16
C PRO A 331 -10.00 -12.56 -21.26
N ASP A 332 -9.07 -12.22 -20.35
CA ASP A 332 -8.45 -13.12 -19.36
C ASP A 332 -9.12 -13.04 -17.97
N TYR A 333 -10.27 -12.37 -17.84
CA TYR A 333 -10.92 -12.15 -16.55
C TYR A 333 -11.77 -13.34 -16.13
N VAL A 334 -11.15 -14.32 -15.49
CA VAL A 334 -11.74 -15.59 -15.05
C VAL A 334 -13.06 -15.40 -14.28
N ASP A 335 -13.08 -14.49 -13.29
CA ASP A 335 -14.24 -14.27 -12.42
C ASP A 335 -15.45 -13.73 -13.20
N ALA A 336 -15.21 -12.94 -14.26
CA ALA A 336 -16.30 -12.42 -15.10
C ALA A 336 -16.98 -13.55 -15.89
N TYR A 337 -16.22 -14.52 -16.39
CA TYR A 337 -16.80 -15.69 -17.03
C TYR A 337 -17.59 -16.58 -16.05
N LEU A 338 -17.04 -16.81 -14.87
CA LEU A 338 -17.71 -17.62 -13.83
C LEU A 338 -19.03 -16.99 -13.40
N ASN A 339 -19.02 -15.69 -13.12
CA ASN A 339 -20.22 -14.97 -12.69
C ASN A 339 -21.26 -14.86 -13.83
N LEU A 340 -20.81 -14.66 -15.07
CA LEU A 340 -21.70 -14.66 -16.24
C LEU A 340 -22.42 -16.01 -16.37
N VAL A 341 -21.68 -17.11 -16.29
CA VAL A 341 -22.25 -18.46 -16.34
C VAL A 341 -23.20 -18.71 -15.17
N ALA A 342 -22.83 -18.26 -13.97
CA ALA A 342 -23.68 -18.38 -12.78
C ALA A 342 -25.03 -17.66 -12.97
N VAL A 343 -25.02 -16.43 -13.52
CA VAL A 343 -26.26 -15.68 -13.79
C VAL A 343 -27.13 -16.36 -14.88
N ILE A 344 -26.52 -16.91 -15.94
CA ILE A 344 -27.28 -17.68 -16.95
C ILE A 344 -27.97 -18.90 -16.31
N LEU A 345 -27.25 -19.60 -15.40
CA LEU A 345 -27.75 -20.81 -14.75
C LEU A 345 -28.70 -20.53 -13.59
N ASP A 346 -28.82 -19.28 -13.12
CA ASP A 346 -29.70 -18.92 -11.99
C ASP A 346 -31.18 -19.32 -12.25
N GLY A 347 -31.64 -19.23 -13.49
CA GLY A 347 -32.97 -19.68 -13.89
C GLY A 347 -33.19 -21.20 -13.94
N GLU A 348 -32.13 -22.02 -13.86
CA GLU A 348 -32.24 -23.47 -14.01
C GLU A 348 -33.07 -24.10 -12.89
N GLN A 349 -32.88 -23.64 -11.63
CA GLN A 349 -33.55 -24.22 -10.47
C GLN A 349 -35.08 -24.10 -10.61
N SER A 350 -35.59 -22.97 -11.08
CA SER A 350 -37.01 -22.77 -11.26
C SER A 350 -37.62 -23.67 -12.34
N ILE A 351 -36.87 -23.91 -13.43
CA ILE A 351 -37.25 -24.84 -14.50
C ILE A 351 -37.32 -26.28 -13.94
N VAL A 352 -36.31 -26.70 -13.19
CA VAL A 352 -36.25 -28.04 -12.58
C VAL A 352 -37.39 -28.23 -11.56
N ASP A 353 -37.68 -27.24 -10.74
CA ASP A 353 -38.74 -27.27 -9.76
C ASP A 353 -40.12 -27.38 -10.45
N GLU A 354 -40.34 -26.64 -11.52
CA GLU A 354 -41.57 -26.78 -12.32
C GLU A 354 -41.66 -28.14 -12.97
N MET A 355 -40.59 -28.68 -13.58
CA MET A 355 -40.54 -30.02 -14.13
C MET A 355 -40.90 -31.07 -13.11
N ASN A 356 -40.37 -30.98 -11.88
CA ASN A 356 -40.62 -31.96 -10.79
C ASN A 356 -42.05 -31.88 -10.24
N ASN A 357 -42.76 -30.76 -10.40
CA ASN A 357 -44.10 -30.55 -9.91
C ASN A 357 -45.18 -30.90 -10.94
N LEU A 358 -44.78 -31.24 -12.18
CA LEU A 358 -45.75 -31.64 -13.23
C LEU A 358 -46.32 -33.04 -12.99
N GLY A 359 -47.56 -33.20 -13.35
CA GLY A 359 -48.26 -34.52 -13.33
C GLY A 359 -47.96 -35.36 -14.60
N THR A 360 -48.82 -36.33 -14.84
CA THR A 360 -48.71 -37.22 -15.99
C THR A 360 -49.77 -36.99 -17.09
N SER A 361 -50.48 -35.85 -17.05
CA SER A 361 -51.45 -35.50 -18.07
C SER A 361 -50.80 -35.19 -19.41
N LYS A 362 -51.52 -35.23 -20.49
CA LYS A 362 -51.02 -34.86 -21.80
C LYS A 362 -50.49 -33.42 -21.82
N LYS A 363 -51.13 -32.52 -21.06
CA LYS A 363 -50.72 -31.11 -20.95
C LYS A 363 -49.40 -31.01 -20.18
N ASP A 364 -49.28 -31.78 -19.10
CA ASP A 364 -48.06 -31.77 -18.28
C ASP A 364 -46.87 -32.33 -19.09
N ASN A 365 -47.06 -33.39 -19.86
CA ASN A 365 -46.02 -33.91 -20.74
C ASN A 365 -45.54 -32.90 -21.78
N ILE A 366 -46.46 -32.13 -22.39
CA ILE A 366 -46.09 -31.07 -23.33
C ILE A 366 -45.27 -30.00 -22.60
N ARG A 367 -45.73 -29.57 -21.41
CA ARG A 367 -44.99 -28.57 -20.63
C ARG A 367 -43.61 -29.05 -20.18
N TYR A 368 -43.51 -30.34 -19.83
CA TYR A 368 -42.24 -30.96 -19.52
C TYR A 368 -41.24 -30.91 -20.67
N ASP A 369 -41.71 -31.22 -21.89
CA ASP A 369 -40.87 -31.14 -23.08
C ASP A 369 -40.46 -29.66 -23.41
N GLU A 370 -41.34 -28.68 -23.20
CA GLU A 370 -41.01 -27.28 -23.33
C GLU A 370 -39.90 -26.87 -22.31
N LEU A 371 -40.07 -27.19 -21.04
CA LEU A 371 -39.10 -26.91 -19.98
C LEU A 371 -37.75 -27.59 -20.22
N LYS A 372 -37.77 -28.81 -20.77
CA LYS A 372 -36.55 -29.46 -21.19
C LYS A 372 -35.79 -28.69 -22.25
N VAL A 373 -36.48 -28.13 -23.24
CA VAL A 373 -35.88 -27.30 -24.27
C VAL A 373 -35.41 -25.97 -23.70
N GLU A 374 -36.17 -25.34 -22.79
CA GLU A 374 -35.75 -24.13 -22.08
C GLU A 374 -34.42 -24.38 -21.32
N ARG A 375 -34.33 -25.47 -20.55
CA ARG A 375 -33.12 -25.86 -19.85
C ARG A 375 -31.94 -26.17 -20.77
N GLU A 376 -32.16 -26.89 -21.86
CA GLU A 376 -31.13 -27.12 -22.88
C GLU A 376 -30.60 -25.81 -23.50
N ASN A 377 -31.44 -24.81 -23.68
CA ASN A 377 -31.05 -23.52 -24.22
C ASN A 377 -30.14 -22.75 -23.24
N LEU A 378 -30.47 -22.73 -21.94
CA LEU A 378 -29.56 -22.17 -20.92
C LEU A 378 -28.17 -22.81 -20.98
N TYR A 379 -28.11 -24.11 -21.08
CA TYR A 379 -26.85 -24.84 -21.17
C TYR A 379 -26.05 -24.51 -22.44
N LYS A 380 -26.74 -24.41 -23.58
CA LYS A 380 -26.09 -24.02 -24.85
C LYS A 380 -25.56 -22.60 -24.83
N GLU A 381 -26.23 -21.70 -24.09
CA GLU A 381 -25.72 -20.34 -23.90
C GLU A 381 -24.44 -20.29 -23.04
N CYS A 382 -24.30 -21.17 -22.04
CA CYS A 382 -23.11 -21.24 -21.18
C CYS A 382 -21.86 -21.78 -21.90
N ILE A 383 -22.03 -22.71 -22.86
CA ILE A 383 -20.91 -23.45 -23.48
C ILE A 383 -19.81 -22.53 -24.02
N PRO A 384 -20.06 -21.51 -24.86
CA PRO A 384 -19.00 -20.69 -25.43
C PRO A 384 -18.20 -19.93 -24.38
N PHE A 385 -18.82 -19.52 -23.28
CA PHE A 385 -18.13 -18.82 -22.18
C PHE A 385 -17.29 -19.78 -21.35
N LEU A 386 -17.77 -21.00 -21.08
CA LEU A 386 -17.01 -22.04 -20.39
C LEU A 386 -15.85 -22.56 -21.24
N GLU A 387 -16.06 -22.80 -22.53
CA GLU A 387 -14.97 -23.17 -23.44
C GLU A 387 -13.88 -22.09 -23.47
N LYS A 388 -14.27 -20.81 -23.55
CA LYS A 388 -13.31 -19.70 -23.50
C LYS A 388 -12.61 -19.60 -22.15
N LEU A 389 -13.33 -19.79 -21.06
CA LEU A 389 -12.74 -19.80 -19.72
C LEU A 389 -11.68 -20.90 -19.55
N ILE A 390 -11.89 -22.11 -20.06
CA ILE A 390 -10.87 -23.17 -19.98
C ILE A 390 -9.71 -23.00 -20.98
N GLU A 391 -9.85 -22.14 -22.01
CA GLU A 391 -8.69 -21.68 -22.80
C GLU A 391 -7.81 -20.73 -22.00
N VAL A 392 -8.43 -19.79 -21.28
CA VAL A 392 -7.76 -18.77 -20.45
C VAL A 392 -7.18 -19.38 -19.17
N SER A 393 -7.94 -20.29 -18.55
CA SER A 393 -7.58 -20.96 -17.29
C SER A 393 -7.77 -22.48 -17.41
N PRO A 394 -6.83 -23.19 -18.04
CA PRO A 394 -6.98 -24.63 -18.36
C PRO A 394 -7.12 -25.58 -17.19
N THR A 395 -6.77 -25.13 -15.99
CA THR A 395 -6.83 -25.91 -14.74
C THR A 395 -7.99 -25.53 -13.83
N ASN A 396 -8.92 -24.68 -14.31
CA ASN A 396 -10.09 -24.26 -13.53
C ASN A 396 -11.07 -25.45 -13.41
N ILE A 397 -11.01 -26.12 -12.26
CA ILE A 397 -11.80 -27.33 -12.00
C ILE A 397 -13.30 -27.05 -11.98
N ASP A 398 -13.74 -25.91 -11.51
CA ASP A 398 -15.16 -25.53 -11.44
C ASP A 398 -15.74 -25.34 -12.85
N ALA A 399 -15.03 -24.64 -13.72
CA ALA A 399 -15.41 -24.47 -15.12
C ALA A 399 -15.46 -25.84 -15.86
N LEU A 400 -14.43 -26.66 -15.66
CA LEU A 400 -14.36 -28.00 -16.26
C LEU A 400 -15.51 -28.90 -15.79
N ASN A 401 -15.82 -28.91 -14.48
CA ASN A 401 -16.94 -29.69 -13.95
C ASN A 401 -18.28 -29.18 -14.46
N THR A 402 -18.49 -27.87 -14.53
CA THR A 402 -19.71 -27.28 -15.06
C THR A 402 -19.91 -27.66 -16.53
N LEU A 403 -18.86 -27.51 -17.35
CA LEU A 403 -18.92 -27.87 -18.77
C LEU A 403 -19.13 -29.37 -18.98
N LYS A 404 -18.47 -30.23 -18.19
CA LYS A 404 -18.70 -31.69 -18.22
C LYS A 404 -20.16 -32.03 -17.93
N ASN A 405 -20.75 -31.43 -16.89
CA ASN A 405 -22.14 -31.68 -16.51
C ASN A 405 -23.10 -31.22 -17.61
N ILE A 406 -22.88 -30.07 -18.20
CA ILE A 406 -23.66 -29.54 -19.34
C ILE A 406 -23.59 -30.53 -20.52
N TYR A 407 -22.41 -30.97 -20.93
CA TYR A 407 -22.27 -31.94 -22.01
C TYR A 407 -22.93 -33.28 -21.70
N GLY A 408 -22.89 -33.71 -20.43
CA GLY A 408 -23.61 -34.91 -19.98
C GLY A 408 -25.13 -34.81 -20.16
N VAL A 409 -25.72 -33.67 -19.78
CA VAL A 409 -27.17 -33.46 -19.92
C VAL A 409 -27.58 -33.29 -21.38
N LEU A 410 -26.75 -32.64 -22.20
CA LEU A 410 -27.01 -32.45 -23.64
C LEU A 410 -26.74 -33.74 -24.47
N GLY A 411 -26.19 -34.81 -23.87
CA GLY A 411 -25.86 -36.04 -24.59
C GLY A 411 -24.62 -35.97 -25.48
N GLU A 412 -23.78 -34.93 -25.29
CA GLU A 412 -22.53 -34.71 -26.02
C GLU A 412 -21.41 -35.62 -25.49
N ASN A 413 -21.59 -36.94 -25.68
CA ASN A 413 -20.81 -38.00 -25.01
C ASN A 413 -19.28 -37.91 -25.29
N GLU A 414 -18.86 -37.54 -26.48
CA GLU A 414 -17.41 -37.39 -26.79
C GLU A 414 -16.80 -36.23 -26.02
N LYS A 415 -17.43 -35.05 -26.05
CA LYS A 415 -16.98 -33.89 -25.30
C LYS A 415 -17.00 -34.14 -23.80
N PHE A 416 -18.01 -34.83 -23.28
CA PHE A 416 -18.05 -35.25 -21.87
C PHE A 416 -16.83 -36.09 -21.49
N LYS A 417 -16.42 -37.05 -22.33
CA LYS A 417 -15.25 -37.92 -22.07
C LYS A 417 -13.95 -37.10 -22.10
N ASP A 418 -13.82 -36.19 -23.07
CA ASP A 418 -12.63 -35.35 -23.22
C ASP A 418 -12.43 -34.45 -22.00
N ILE A 419 -13.48 -33.77 -21.54
CA ILE A 419 -13.40 -32.96 -20.32
C ILE A 419 -13.15 -33.83 -19.07
N SER A 420 -13.76 -35.01 -18.99
CA SER A 420 -13.53 -35.96 -17.87
C SER A 420 -12.07 -36.41 -17.80
N ALA A 421 -11.46 -36.72 -18.96
CA ALA A 421 -10.04 -37.07 -19.05
C ALA A 421 -9.14 -35.93 -18.58
N LYS A 422 -9.44 -34.68 -19.01
CA LYS A 422 -8.71 -33.49 -18.61
C LYS A 422 -8.79 -33.22 -17.09
N ILE A 423 -9.97 -33.41 -16.47
CA ILE A 423 -10.14 -33.32 -15.02
C ILE A 423 -9.27 -34.36 -14.30
N ASN A 424 -9.29 -35.60 -14.78
CA ASN A 424 -8.49 -36.67 -14.17
C ASN A 424 -6.98 -36.40 -14.28
N GLU A 425 -6.52 -35.85 -15.38
CA GLU A 425 -5.10 -35.45 -15.58
C GLU A 425 -4.67 -34.36 -14.59
N ILE A 426 -5.56 -33.41 -14.27
CA ILE A 426 -5.28 -32.30 -13.34
C ILE A 426 -5.29 -32.78 -11.88
N GLN A 427 -6.14 -33.74 -11.55
CA GLN A 427 -6.30 -34.23 -10.18
C GLN A 427 -5.35 -35.37 -9.80
N GLY A 428 -4.60 -35.94 -10.75
CA GLY A 428 -3.56 -36.95 -10.54
C GLY A 428 -4.15 -38.30 -10.44
#